data_f7fd18a4cba0ea84fb6c2d69641b7c57
#
_entry.id   f7fd18a4cba0ea84fb6c2d69641b7c57
#
_cell.length_a   1.000
_cell.length_b   1.000
_cell.length_c   1.000
_cell.angle_alpha   90.00
_cell.angle_beta   90.00
_cell.angle_gamma   90.00
#
_symmetry.space_group_name_H-M   'P 1'
#
loop_
_entity.id
_entity.type
_entity.pdbx_description
1 polymer ?
#
loop_
_entity_poly.entity_id
_entity_poly.type
_entity_poly.pdbx_seq_one_letter_code
_entity_poly.pdbx_strand_id
1 'polypeptide(L)'
;QAFPIGMWQDEFKVAQECGLDLIEFILDFNDAEENPLLKLGGVDEIVKISKDTSVSVKTICADYFMEAPLHSSDSKLAKESFKILERLLEAAKVLKITDIVIPCVDQSSLKTEEAVNRFIKQIIKIIPTIEKENFNLSLETDLAPQPFIELLNQLNSKNITVNYDIGNSAALGFDSDEELAAYGDRITDIHIKDRLLGGGPVTLGEGNADFAKFFDKLEEY
;
A
#
# COMPACT_ATOMS: atom_id res chain seq x y z
N GLN A 1 1.94 -0.50 13.05
CA GLN A 1 2.22 -1.93 12.82
C GLN A 1 3.70 -2.10 12.56
N ALA A 2 4.23 -3.29 12.78
CA ALA A 2 5.60 -3.65 12.44
C ALA A 2 5.63 -5.11 12.03
N PHE A 3 6.47 -5.43 11.08
CA PHE A 3 6.63 -6.81 10.61
C PHE A 3 7.21 -7.69 11.75
N PRO A 4 6.59 -8.84 12.09
CA PRO A 4 7.01 -9.67 13.21
C PRO A 4 8.22 -10.55 12.85
N ILE A 5 9.40 -9.95 12.75
CA ILE A 5 10.65 -10.66 12.43
C ILE A 5 10.85 -11.86 13.36
N GLY A 6 11.12 -13.03 12.79
CA GLY A 6 11.33 -14.29 13.52
C GLY A 6 10.05 -14.99 14.00
N MET A 7 8.88 -14.40 13.81
CA MET A 7 7.58 -14.99 14.20
C MET A 7 6.51 -14.89 13.10
N TRP A 8 6.81 -14.30 11.95
CA TRP A 8 5.85 -14.06 10.88
C TRP A 8 5.17 -15.35 10.36
N GLN A 9 5.83 -16.50 10.48
CA GLN A 9 5.26 -17.78 10.09
C GLN A 9 4.05 -18.17 10.96
N ASP A 10 4.03 -17.75 12.21
CA ASP A 10 2.94 -18.04 13.13
C ASP A 10 1.66 -17.27 12.78
N GLU A 11 1.81 -16.08 12.17
CA GLU A 11 0.67 -15.27 11.67
C GLU A 11 -0.21 -16.05 10.70
N PHE A 12 0.36 -16.90 9.85
CA PHE A 12 -0.40 -17.73 8.91
C PHE A 12 -1.29 -18.75 9.62
N LYS A 13 -0.81 -19.33 10.71
CA LYS A 13 -1.61 -20.28 11.51
C LYS A 13 -2.72 -19.55 12.25
N VAL A 14 -2.41 -18.40 12.83
CA VAL A 14 -3.40 -17.55 13.50
C VAL A 14 -4.47 -17.09 12.52
N ALA A 15 -4.09 -16.65 11.33
CA ALA A 15 -5.03 -16.27 10.28
C ALA A 15 -5.94 -17.44 9.88
N GLN A 16 -5.38 -18.64 9.68
CA GLN A 16 -6.14 -19.85 9.41
C GLN A 16 -7.12 -20.19 10.53
N GLU A 17 -6.69 -20.13 11.80
CA GLU A 17 -7.53 -20.40 12.97
C GLU A 17 -8.66 -19.37 13.11
N CYS A 18 -8.42 -18.12 12.67
CA CYS A 18 -9.42 -17.06 12.62
C CYS A 18 -10.36 -17.16 11.40
N GLY A 19 -10.12 -18.11 10.49
CA GLY A 19 -10.92 -18.25 9.27
C GLY A 19 -10.64 -17.19 8.20
N LEU A 20 -9.44 -16.59 8.22
CA LEU A 20 -8.99 -15.65 7.20
C LEU A 20 -8.33 -16.41 6.03
N ASP A 21 -8.58 -15.95 4.82
CA ASP A 21 -8.03 -16.54 3.60
C ASP A 21 -6.75 -15.83 3.12
N LEU A 22 -6.53 -14.60 3.59
CA LEU A 22 -5.49 -13.71 3.11
C LEU A 22 -4.74 -13.04 4.26
N ILE A 23 -3.46 -12.76 4.01
CA ILE A 23 -2.63 -11.84 4.80
C ILE A 23 -2.07 -10.80 3.86
N GLU A 24 -2.20 -9.51 4.21
CA GLU A 24 -1.37 -8.46 3.64
C GLU A 24 0.01 -8.50 4.27
N PHE A 25 1.04 -8.59 3.44
CA PHE A 25 2.41 -8.72 3.91
C PHE A 25 3.08 -7.35 4.02
N ILE A 26 3.71 -7.06 5.14
CA ILE A 26 4.33 -5.74 5.39
C ILE A 26 5.82 -5.80 5.09
N LEU A 27 6.33 -4.78 4.39
CA LEU A 27 7.76 -4.52 4.25
C LEU A 27 8.10 -3.22 4.99
N ASP A 28 8.67 -3.33 6.18
CA ASP A 28 9.19 -2.21 6.96
C ASP A 28 10.58 -1.76 6.49
N PHE A 29 10.95 -0.51 6.84
CA PHE A 29 12.30 0.01 6.60
C PHE A 29 13.35 -0.65 7.49
N ASN A 30 13.04 -0.79 8.79
CA ASN A 30 13.96 -1.43 9.73
C ASN A 30 14.07 -2.92 9.43
N ASP A 31 15.30 -3.42 9.42
CA ASP A 31 15.59 -4.83 9.15
C ASP A 31 15.00 -5.37 7.83
N ALA A 32 14.82 -4.51 6.82
CA ALA A 32 14.22 -4.88 5.54
C ALA A 32 14.90 -6.09 4.87
N GLU A 33 16.22 -6.23 5.01
CA GLU A 33 16.98 -7.38 4.44
C GLU A 33 16.68 -8.72 5.15
N GLU A 34 16.12 -8.68 6.36
CA GLU A 34 15.66 -9.89 7.07
C GLU A 34 14.20 -10.25 6.73
N ASN A 35 13.47 -9.33 6.08
CA ASN A 35 12.12 -9.60 5.63
C ASN A 35 12.13 -10.65 4.51
N PRO A 36 11.30 -11.71 4.58
CA PRO A 36 11.30 -12.79 3.59
C PRO A 36 10.99 -12.33 2.15
N LEU A 37 10.36 -11.18 1.95
CA LEU A 37 10.18 -10.60 0.62
C LEU A 37 11.51 -10.24 -0.06
N LEU A 38 12.54 -9.91 0.72
CA LEU A 38 13.87 -9.50 0.24
C LEU A 38 14.96 -10.50 0.55
N LYS A 39 14.76 -11.38 1.52
CA LYS A 39 15.72 -12.39 1.95
C LYS A 39 15.81 -13.54 0.94
N LEU A 40 17.02 -14.02 0.69
CA LEU A 40 17.23 -15.18 -0.18
C LEU A 40 16.45 -16.41 0.35
N GLY A 41 15.62 -17.00 -0.49
CA GLY A 41 14.76 -18.15 -0.14
C GLY A 41 13.50 -17.80 0.65
N GLY A 42 13.33 -16.55 1.09
CA GLY A 42 12.19 -16.13 1.90
C GLY A 42 10.86 -16.22 1.14
N VAL A 43 10.85 -15.85 -0.14
CA VAL A 43 9.65 -15.98 -0.98
C VAL A 43 9.20 -17.44 -1.13
N ASP A 44 10.15 -18.37 -1.26
CA ASP A 44 9.83 -19.82 -1.33
C ASP A 44 9.23 -20.30 0.01
N GLU A 45 9.70 -19.75 1.13
CA GLU A 45 9.14 -20.04 2.45
C GLU A 45 7.72 -19.52 2.59
N ILE A 46 7.43 -18.28 2.12
CA ILE A 46 6.06 -17.74 2.05
C ILE A 46 5.16 -18.66 1.21
N VAL A 47 5.60 -19.06 0.02
CA VAL A 47 4.84 -19.97 -0.85
C VAL A 47 4.54 -21.29 -0.15
N LYS A 48 5.51 -21.84 0.57
CA LYS A 48 5.33 -23.11 1.29
C LYS A 48 4.28 -22.96 2.40
N ILE A 49 4.44 -21.96 3.28
CA ILE A 49 3.52 -21.80 4.42
C ILE A 49 2.11 -21.44 3.97
N SER A 50 1.97 -20.67 2.88
CA SER A 50 0.66 -20.37 2.26
C SER A 50 -0.04 -21.64 1.81
N LYS A 51 0.69 -22.63 1.25
CA LYS A 51 0.13 -23.91 0.87
C LYS A 51 -0.26 -24.76 2.10
N ASP A 52 0.57 -24.75 3.12
CA ASP A 52 0.37 -25.57 4.33
C ASP A 52 -0.84 -25.08 5.15
N THR A 53 -1.11 -23.77 5.13
CA THR A 53 -2.20 -23.14 5.89
C THR A 53 -3.44 -22.80 5.05
N SER A 54 -3.34 -22.83 3.72
CA SER A 54 -4.33 -22.29 2.79
C SER A 54 -4.59 -20.79 2.93
N VAL A 55 -3.72 -20.05 3.60
CA VAL A 55 -3.76 -18.59 3.71
C VAL A 55 -2.79 -18.00 2.69
N SER A 56 -3.28 -17.15 1.82
CA SER A 56 -2.48 -16.57 0.71
C SER A 56 -1.98 -15.16 1.05
N VAL A 57 -0.82 -14.80 0.47
CA VAL A 57 -0.39 -13.41 0.40
C VAL A 57 -0.79 -12.87 -0.96
N LYS A 58 -1.65 -11.84 -0.98
CA LYS A 58 -2.15 -11.23 -2.21
C LYS A 58 -1.84 -9.75 -2.32
N THR A 59 -1.62 -9.10 -1.19
CA THR A 59 -1.25 -7.69 -1.13
C THR A 59 0.03 -7.52 -0.31
N ILE A 60 0.77 -6.45 -0.59
CA ILE A 60 1.97 -6.06 0.14
C ILE A 60 1.84 -4.58 0.50
N CYS A 61 1.89 -4.25 1.79
CA CYS A 61 2.04 -2.88 2.23
C CYS A 61 3.53 -2.54 2.38
N ALA A 62 4.04 -1.67 1.52
CA ALA A 62 5.46 -1.34 1.49
C ALA A 62 5.77 -0.09 2.34
N ASP A 63 5.59 -0.19 3.65
CA ASP A 63 5.87 0.86 4.64
C ASP A 63 7.33 1.34 4.62
N TYR A 64 8.22 0.54 4.04
CA TYR A 64 9.61 0.92 3.73
C TYR A 64 9.70 2.30 3.08
N PHE A 65 8.79 2.61 2.17
CA PHE A 65 8.83 3.86 1.41
C PHE A 65 8.34 5.09 2.19
N MET A 66 7.84 4.92 3.40
CA MET A 66 7.60 6.05 4.29
C MET A 66 8.92 6.65 4.79
N GLU A 67 9.87 5.81 5.19
CA GLU A 67 11.19 6.23 5.68
C GLU A 67 12.20 6.50 4.54
N ALA A 68 12.09 5.75 3.45
CA ALA A 68 12.93 5.86 2.27
C ALA A 68 12.10 6.16 1.01
N PRO A 69 11.53 7.37 0.87
CA PRO A 69 10.63 7.70 -0.23
C PRO A 69 11.29 7.56 -1.60
N LEU A 70 10.56 6.99 -2.57
CA LEU A 70 10.98 6.89 -3.97
C LEU A 70 11.29 8.26 -4.58
N HIS A 71 10.63 9.31 -4.07
CA HIS A 71 10.77 10.70 -4.49
C HIS A 71 11.71 11.53 -3.61
N SER A 72 12.53 10.88 -2.78
CA SER A 72 13.50 11.60 -1.93
C SER A 72 14.31 12.62 -2.73
N SER A 73 14.57 13.77 -2.13
CA SER A 73 15.49 14.78 -2.68
C SER A 73 16.95 14.33 -2.59
N ASP A 74 17.26 13.39 -1.69
CA ASP A 74 18.54 12.68 -1.70
C ASP A 74 18.55 11.63 -2.82
N SER A 75 19.33 11.91 -3.85
CA SER A 75 19.41 11.04 -5.04
C SER A 75 20.00 9.66 -4.74
N LYS A 76 20.80 9.52 -3.69
CA LYS A 76 21.34 8.22 -3.26
C LYS A 76 20.24 7.39 -2.62
N LEU A 77 19.51 7.97 -1.68
CA LEU A 77 18.37 7.31 -1.05
C LEU A 77 17.31 6.91 -2.08
N ALA A 78 16.92 7.82 -2.98
CA ALA A 78 15.96 7.53 -4.04
C ALA A 78 16.39 6.36 -4.95
N LYS A 79 17.69 6.23 -5.25
CA LYS A 79 18.22 5.09 -6.02
C LYS A 79 18.20 3.78 -5.25
N GLU A 80 18.50 3.82 -3.96
CA GLU A 80 18.44 2.65 -3.09
C GLU A 80 16.98 2.18 -2.94
N SER A 81 16.07 3.10 -2.68
CA SER A 81 14.62 2.82 -2.61
C SER A 81 14.10 2.21 -3.91
N PHE A 82 14.53 2.72 -5.05
CA PHE A 82 14.13 2.17 -6.34
C PHE A 82 14.61 0.72 -6.54
N LYS A 83 15.82 0.37 -6.08
CA LYS A 83 16.31 -1.02 -6.10
C LYS A 83 15.48 -1.94 -5.19
N ILE A 84 15.05 -1.45 -4.03
CA ILE A 84 14.15 -2.20 -3.16
C ILE A 84 12.82 -2.44 -3.87
N LEU A 85 12.27 -1.42 -4.53
CA LEU A 85 11.05 -1.59 -5.32
C LEU A 85 11.24 -2.65 -6.42
N GLU A 86 12.34 -2.64 -7.17
CA GLU A 86 12.62 -3.66 -8.19
C GLU A 86 12.66 -5.07 -7.59
N ARG A 87 13.30 -5.26 -6.44
CA ARG A 87 13.32 -6.55 -5.73
C ARG A 87 11.93 -6.97 -5.27
N LEU A 88 11.15 -6.02 -4.77
CA LEU A 88 9.77 -6.26 -4.35
C LEU A 88 8.88 -6.70 -5.53
N LEU A 89 9.06 -6.09 -6.71
CA LEU A 89 8.35 -6.49 -7.92
C LEU A 89 8.69 -7.94 -8.33
N GLU A 90 9.94 -8.39 -8.16
CA GLU A 90 10.30 -9.79 -8.42
C GLU A 90 9.64 -10.76 -7.42
N ALA A 91 9.59 -10.41 -6.13
CA ALA A 91 8.85 -11.18 -5.13
C ALA A 91 7.34 -11.25 -5.46
N ALA A 92 6.76 -10.12 -5.86
CA ALA A 92 5.35 -10.00 -6.23
C ALA A 92 4.95 -10.95 -7.36
N LYS A 93 5.81 -11.11 -8.38
CA LYS A 93 5.58 -12.08 -9.48
C LYS A 93 5.47 -13.50 -8.98
N VAL A 94 6.39 -13.94 -8.13
CA VAL A 94 6.41 -15.31 -7.60
C VAL A 94 5.20 -15.58 -6.73
N LEU A 95 4.84 -14.63 -5.86
CA LEU A 95 3.70 -14.73 -4.95
C LEU A 95 2.35 -14.53 -5.65
N LYS A 96 2.34 -14.01 -6.89
CA LYS A 96 1.12 -13.65 -7.63
C LYS A 96 0.31 -12.60 -6.86
N ILE A 97 1.01 -11.57 -6.43
CA ILE A 97 0.43 -10.41 -5.75
C ILE A 97 -0.55 -9.70 -6.69
N THR A 98 -1.62 -9.18 -6.15
CA THR A 98 -2.57 -8.33 -6.88
C THR A 98 -2.23 -6.86 -6.73
N ASP A 99 -1.88 -6.44 -5.50
CA ASP A 99 -1.63 -5.03 -5.17
C ASP A 99 -0.39 -4.86 -4.30
N ILE A 100 0.42 -3.84 -4.63
CA ILE A 100 1.50 -3.36 -3.79
C ILE A 100 1.13 -1.95 -3.36
N VAL A 101 0.84 -1.77 -2.08
CA VAL A 101 0.54 -0.47 -1.49
C VAL A 101 1.82 0.32 -1.32
N ILE A 102 1.86 1.53 -1.87
CA ILE A 102 2.94 2.50 -1.70
C ILE A 102 2.42 3.68 -0.88
N PRO A 103 2.77 3.76 0.40
CA PRO A 103 2.36 4.87 1.23
C PRO A 103 3.15 6.15 0.88
N CYS A 104 2.41 7.21 0.57
CA CYS A 104 2.90 8.56 0.31
C CYS A 104 2.23 9.53 1.30
N VAL A 105 2.38 9.24 2.58
CA VAL A 105 1.78 9.97 3.70
C VAL A 105 2.85 10.43 4.69
N ASP A 106 2.52 11.31 5.62
CA ASP A 106 3.40 11.82 6.66
C ASP A 106 4.74 12.34 6.10
N GLN A 107 5.89 11.73 6.45
CA GLN A 107 7.21 12.13 5.96
C GLN A 107 7.44 11.82 4.48
N SER A 108 6.67 10.91 3.90
CA SER A 108 6.70 10.56 2.47
C SER A 108 5.60 11.26 1.64
N SER A 109 4.95 12.27 2.22
CA SER A 109 3.86 12.99 1.58
C SER A 109 4.28 13.71 0.29
N LEU A 110 3.37 13.76 -0.69
CA LEU A 110 3.55 14.40 -2.00
C LEU A 110 3.03 15.85 -2.04
N LYS A 111 3.23 16.61 -0.96
CA LYS A 111 2.65 17.97 -0.79
C LYS A 111 3.25 19.05 -1.69
N THR A 112 4.38 18.80 -2.34
CA THR A 112 5.03 19.81 -3.20
C THR A 112 5.10 19.34 -4.64
N GLU A 113 5.02 20.27 -5.59
CA GLU A 113 5.13 19.97 -7.01
C GLU A 113 6.45 19.24 -7.35
N GLU A 114 7.54 19.60 -6.69
CA GLU A 114 8.84 18.95 -6.87
C GLU A 114 8.82 17.48 -6.40
N ALA A 115 8.13 17.20 -5.28
CA ALA A 115 7.98 15.82 -4.78
C ALA A 115 7.14 14.98 -5.75
N VAL A 116 6.00 15.52 -6.19
CA VAL A 116 5.13 14.90 -7.21
C VAL A 116 5.92 14.61 -8.49
N ASN A 117 6.65 15.59 -9.01
CA ASN A 117 7.45 15.43 -10.23
C ASN A 117 8.56 14.38 -10.09
N ARG A 118 9.22 14.31 -8.92
CA ARG A 118 10.20 13.26 -8.64
C ARG A 118 9.55 11.88 -8.54
N PHE A 119 8.39 11.78 -7.87
CA PHE A 119 7.62 10.54 -7.76
C PHE A 119 7.22 10.01 -9.14
N ILE A 120 6.57 10.84 -9.95
CA ILE A 120 6.16 10.50 -11.33
C ILE A 120 7.34 9.97 -12.14
N LYS A 121 8.51 10.64 -12.07
CA LYS A 121 9.72 10.20 -12.79
C LYS A 121 10.21 8.80 -12.38
N GLN A 122 9.97 8.39 -11.14
CA GLN A 122 10.33 7.04 -10.70
C GLN A 122 9.27 6.02 -11.12
N ILE A 123 8.00 6.32 -10.89
CA ILE A 123 6.91 5.38 -11.16
C ILE A 123 6.76 5.06 -12.64
N ILE A 124 6.91 6.02 -13.53
CA ILE A 124 6.85 5.80 -14.98
C ILE A 124 7.82 4.69 -15.44
N LYS A 125 8.96 4.52 -14.78
CA LYS A 125 9.95 3.50 -15.15
C LYS A 125 9.45 2.07 -14.94
N ILE A 126 8.53 1.87 -13.99
CA ILE A 126 8.03 0.54 -13.63
C ILE A 126 6.67 0.22 -14.22
N ILE A 127 5.96 1.21 -14.77
CA ILE A 127 4.64 1.01 -15.40
C ILE A 127 4.66 -0.14 -16.41
N PRO A 128 5.64 -0.23 -17.35
CA PRO A 128 5.68 -1.36 -18.29
C PRO A 128 5.80 -2.73 -17.61
N THR A 129 6.45 -2.79 -16.45
CA THR A 129 6.59 -4.04 -15.69
C THR A 129 5.29 -4.43 -15.02
N ILE A 130 4.65 -3.51 -14.29
CA ILE A 130 3.40 -3.81 -13.58
C ILE A 130 2.25 -4.15 -14.55
N GLU A 131 2.18 -3.47 -15.70
CA GLU A 131 1.20 -3.77 -16.75
C GLU A 131 1.42 -5.15 -17.36
N LYS A 132 2.67 -5.50 -17.66
CA LYS A 132 3.03 -6.82 -18.21
C LYS A 132 2.71 -7.96 -17.25
N GLU A 133 3.05 -7.80 -15.98
CA GLU A 133 2.86 -8.82 -14.95
C GLU A 133 1.45 -8.78 -14.35
N ASN A 134 0.64 -7.78 -14.71
CA ASN A 134 -0.76 -7.60 -14.34
C ASN A 134 -0.99 -7.56 -12.82
N PHE A 135 -0.22 -6.74 -12.12
CA PHE A 135 -0.50 -6.35 -10.74
C PHE A 135 -0.53 -4.83 -10.60
N ASN A 136 -1.15 -4.35 -9.54
CA ASN A 136 -1.37 -2.95 -9.28
C ASN A 136 -0.28 -2.39 -8.35
N LEU A 137 0.02 -1.12 -8.55
CA LEU A 137 0.70 -0.28 -7.59
C LEU A 137 -0.35 0.65 -6.99
N SER A 138 -0.80 0.32 -5.77
CA SER A 138 -1.88 1.03 -5.09
C SER A 138 -1.29 2.16 -4.24
N LEU A 139 -1.64 3.39 -4.56
CA LEU A 139 -1.12 4.56 -3.87
C LEU A 139 -2.01 4.89 -2.67
N GLU A 140 -1.40 5.06 -1.51
CA GLU A 140 -2.02 5.66 -0.34
C GLU A 140 -1.45 7.05 -0.14
N THR A 141 -2.28 8.10 -0.16
CA THR A 141 -1.81 9.49 -0.08
C THR A 141 -2.59 10.31 0.94
N ASP A 142 -1.98 11.40 1.41
CA ASP A 142 -2.64 12.45 2.18
C ASP A 142 -3.01 13.67 1.30
N LEU A 143 -3.10 13.46 -0.01
CA LEU A 143 -3.56 14.48 -0.96
C LEU A 143 -5.09 14.59 -0.91
N ALA A 144 -5.59 15.81 -1.05
CA ALA A 144 -7.02 16.02 -1.29
C ALA A 144 -7.47 15.37 -2.60
N PRO A 145 -8.79 15.09 -2.78
CA PRO A 145 -9.30 14.35 -3.93
C PRO A 145 -8.83 14.87 -5.28
N GLN A 146 -8.89 16.19 -5.51
CA GLN A 146 -8.52 16.77 -6.80
C GLN A 146 -7.01 16.64 -7.13
N PRO A 147 -6.05 17.00 -6.27
CA PRO A 147 -4.63 16.72 -6.51
C PRO A 147 -4.31 15.24 -6.68
N PHE A 148 -5.03 14.35 -6.00
CA PHE A 148 -4.79 12.91 -6.12
C PHE A 148 -5.22 12.38 -7.49
N ILE A 149 -6.43 12.71 -7.97
CA ILE A 149 -6.87 12.29 -9.31
C ILE A 149 -5.98 12.89 -10.41
N GLU A 150 -5.45 14.11 -10.22
CA GLU A 150 -4.48 14.71 -11.14
C GLU A 150 -3.17 13.92 -11.21
N LEU A 151 -2.65 13.44 -10.07
CA LEU A 151 -1.49 12.55 -10.01
C LEU A 151 -1.74 11.24 -10.76
N LEU A 152 -2.89 10.58 -10.49
CA LEU A 152 -3.28 9.34 -11.16
C LEU A 152 -3.38 9.52 -12.67
N ASN A 153 -3.95 10.63 -13.12
CA ASN A 153 -4.07 10.96 -14.54
C ASN A 153 -2.71 11.22 -15.21
N GLN A 154 -1.77 11.86 -14.52
CA GLN A 154 -0.41 12.06 -15.03
C GLN A 154 0.37 10.75 -15.18
N LEU A 155 0.16 9.79 -14.29
CA LEU A 155 0.77 8.45 -14.36
C LEU A 155 0.14 7.61 -15.49
N ASN A 156 -1.10 7.86 -15.85
CA ASN A 156 -1.82 7.34 -17.03
C ASN A 156 -1.69 5.82 -17.23
N SER A 157 -1.84 5.04 -16.17
CA SER A 157 -1.86 3.58 -16.22
C SER A 157 -3.02 3.05 -15.38
N LYS A 158 -3.73 2.05 -15.90
CA LYS A 158 -4.82 1.37 -15.17
C LYS A 158 -4.30 0.56 -13.98
N ASN A 159 -3.03 0.23 -13.97
CA ASN A 159 -2.35 -0.52 -12.91
C ASN A 159 -1.76 0.40 -11.82
N ILE A 160 -1.94 1.72 -11.94
CA ILE A 160 -1.74 2.66 -10.84
C ILE A 160 -3.10 2.92 -10.22
N THR A 161 -3.30 2.38 -9.03
CA THR A 161 -4.60 2.32 -8.37
C THR A 161 -4.56 3.02 -7.01
N VAL A 162 -5.59 2.91 -6.24
CA VAL A 162 -5.73 3.55 -4.93
C VAL A 162 -5.88 2.50 -3.84
N ASN A 163 -5.04 2.61 -2.80
CA ASN A 163 -5.36 2.06 -1.50
C ASN A 163 -6.10 3.15 -0.71
N TYR A 164 -7.35 2.89 -0.36
CA TYR A 164 -8.16 3.81 0.43
C TYR A 164 -8.08 3.47 1.92
N ASP A 165 -7.33 4.25 2.70
CA ASP A 165 -7.32 4.14 4.16
C ASP A 165 -8.43 5.02 4.75
N ILE A 166 -9.52 4.38 5.22
CA ILE A 166 -10.71 5.06 5.74
C ILE A 166 -10.36 5.96 6.93
N GLY A 167 -9.45 5.48 7.81
CA GLY A 167 -9.05 6.25 8.98
C GLY A 167 -8.15 7.44 8.65
N ASN A 168 -7.26 7.31 7.67
CA ASN A 168 -6.41 8.42 7.22
C ASN A 168 -7.27 9.52 6.57
N SER A 169 -8.23 9.14 5.73
CA SER A 169 -9.21 10.07 5.14
C SER A 169 -10.00 10.80 6.22
N ALA A 170 -10.55 10.07 7.19
CA ALA A 170 -11.31 10.66 8.32
C ALA A 170 -10.45 11.62 9.17
N ALA A 171 -9.19 11.26 9.42
CA ALA A 171 -8.27 12.12 10.18
C ALA A 171 -7.92 13.42 9.44
N LEU A 172 -7.90 13.40 8.11
CA LEU A 172 -7.69 14.56 7.26
C LEU A 172 -8.96 15.40 7.10
N GLY A 173 -10.12 14.85 7.48
CA GLY A 173 -11.42 15.51 7.36
C GLY A 173 -11.94 15.56 5.92
N PHE A 174 -11.52 14.62 5.07
CA PHE A 174 -12.03 14.50 3.72
C PHE A 174 -13.45 13.91 3.71
N ASP A 175 -14.24 14.26 2.74
CA ASP A 175 -15.58 13.71 2.54
C ASP A 175 -15.49 12.49 1.60
N SER A 176 -15.93 11.33 2.08
CA SER A 176 -15.87 10.08 1.31
C SER A 176 -16.67 10.15 0.00
N ASP A 177 -17.74 10.95 -0.09
CA ASP A 177 -18.48 11.13 -1.35
C ASP A 177 -17.64 11.86 -2.39
N GLU A 178 -16.89 12.90 -1.97
CA GLU A 178 -15.99 13.64 -2.86
C GLU A 178 -14.82 12.76 -3.32
N GLU A 179 -14.25 11.98 -2.40
CA GLU A 179 -13.15 11.06 -2.69
C GLU A 179 -13.59 9.95 -3.65
N LEU A 180 -14.69 9.28 -3.38
CA LEU A 180 -15.24 8.23 -4.23
C LEU A 180 -15.67 8.76 -5.60
N ALA A 181 -16.26 9.95 -5.66
CA ALA A 181 -16.59 10.60 -6.95
C ALA A 181 -15.33 10.94 -7.77
N ALA A 182 -14.19 11.22 -7.12
CA ALA A 182 -12.95 11.56 -7.81
C ALA A 182 -12.19 10.32 -8.33
N TYR A 183 -12.11 9.26 -7.53
CA TYR A 183 -11.26 8.11 -7.83
C TYR A 183 -11.81 6.74 -7.35
N GLY A 184 -13.10 6.62 -7.06
CA GLY A 184 -13.72 5.36 -6.61
C GLY A 184 -13.45 4.19 -7.56
N ASP A 185 -13.56 4.40 -8.87
CA ASP A 185 -13.25 3.40 -9.91
C ASP A 185 -11.78 2.93 -9.92
N ARG A 186 -10.91 3.60 -9.16
CA ARG A 186 -9.48 3.28 -9.09
C ARG A 186 -9.10 2.57 -7.79
N ILE A 187 -10.04 2.41 -6.84
CA ILE A 187 -9.78 1.73 -5.57
C ILE A 187 -9.69 0.23 -5.82
N THR A 188 -8.57 -0.37 -5.42
CA THR A 188 -8.34 -1.82 -5.51
C THR A 188 -7.95 -2.43 -4.17
N ASP A 189 -7.63 -1.59 -3.19
CA ASP A 189 -7.31 -2.00 -1.83
C ASP A 189 -7.93 -1.01 -0.82
N ILE A 190 -8.32 -1.50 0.36
CA ILE A 190 -8.96 -0.70 1.40
C ILE A 190 -8.37 -1.07 2.76
N HIS A 191 -7.81 -0.07 3.45
CA HIS A 191 -7.42 -0.23 4.84
C HIS A 191 -8.56 0.21 5.78
N ILE A 192 -9.06 -0.74 6.58
CA ILE A 192 -10.09 -0.47 7.59
C ILE A 192 -9.40 -0.05 8.89
N LYS A 193 -9.50 1.21 9.19
CA LYS A 193 -8.88 1.88 10.34
C LYS A 193 -9.77 3.02 10.80
N ASP A 194 -9.71 3.36 12.07
CA ASP A 194 -10.41 4.53 12.59
C ASP A 194 -9.44 5.49 13.28
N ARG A 195 -9.67 6.79 13.09
CA ARG A 195 -8.84 7.86 13.64
C ARG A 195 -9.69 9.04 14.05
N LEU A 196 -9.21 9.79 15.03
CA LEU A 196 -9.80 11.09 15.36
C LEU A 196 -9.41 12.14 14.31
N LEU A 197 -10.28 13.09 14.05
CA LEU A 197 -10.00 14.24 13.18
C LEU A 197 -8.74 14.97 13.66
N GLY A 198 -7.73 15.06 12.79
CA GLY A 198 -6.41 15.60 13.12
C GLY A 198 -5.64 14.80 14.16
N GLY A 199 -6.10 13.59 14.51
CA GLY A 199 -5.55 12.78 15.59
C GLY A 199 -4.99 11.42 15.15
N GLY A 200 -4.66 10.61 16.16
CA GLY A 200 -4.14 9.25 16.00
C GLY A 200 -5.21 8.18 15.84
N PRO A 201 -4.78 6.91 15.67
CA PRO A 201 -5.69 5.77 15.58
C PRO A 201 -6.41 5.51 16.90
N VAL A 202 -7.66 5.05 16.79
CA VAL A 202 -8.53 4.62 17.90
C VAL A 202 -9.17 3.28 17.55
N THR A 203 -9.91 2.69 18.49
CA THR A 203 -10.72 1.50 18.24
C THR A 203 -11.76 1.81 17.16
N LEU A 204 -12.07 0.84 16.31
CA LEU A 204 -13.08 0.99 15.25
C LEU A 204 -14.44 1.41 15.86
N GLY A 205 -14.99 2.48 15.32
CA GLY A 205 -16.25 3.10 15.78
C GLY A 205 -16.08 4.15 16.88
N GLU A 206 -14.87 4.43 17.35
CA GLU A 206 -14.58 5.48 18.34
C GLU A 206 -13.94 6.73 17.73
N GLY A 207 -13.70 6.73 16.41
CA GLY A 207 -13.11 7.84 15.68
C GLY A 207 -14.10 8.63 14.84
N ASN A 208 -13.58 9.17 13.74
CA ASN A 208 -14.36 10.02 12.83
C ASN A 208 -14.66 9.32 11.49
N ALA A 209 -14.26 8.04 11.31
CA ALA A 209 -14.57 7.28 10.11
C ALA A 209 -16.09 6.93 10.07
N ASP A 210 -16.75 7.29 8.97
CA ASP A 210 -18.14 6.88 8.72
C ASP A 210 -18.13 5.64 7.80
N PHE A 211 -17.95 4.47 8.43
CA PHE A 211 -17.90 3.20 7.72
C PHE A 211 -19.18 2.89 6.95
N ALA A 212 -20.34 3.19 7.55
CA ALA A 212 -21.64 2.91 6.91
C ALA A 212 -21.78 3.73 5.63
N LYS A 213 -21.56 5.05 5.70
CA LYS A 213 -21.60 5.94 4.55
C LYS A 213 -20.61 5.51 3.45
N PHE A 214 -19.37 5.17 3.86
CA PHE A 214 -18.34 4.78 2.92
C PHE A 214 -18.71 3.51 2.16
N PHE A 215 -19.10 2.43 2.86
CA PHE A 215 -19.42 1.16 2.21
C PHE A 215 -20.72 1.22 1.41
N ASP A 216 -21.75 1.94 1.88
CA ASP A 216 -22.97 2.16 1.12
C ASP A 216 -22.67 2.87 -0.21
N LYS A 217 -21.76 3.85 -0.19
CA LYS A 217 -21.39 4.61 -1.39
C LYS A 217 -20.45 3.84 -2.31
N LEU A 218 -19.55 3.02 -1.76
CA LEU A 218 -18.61 2.21 -2.53
C LEU A 218 -19.31 1.21 -3.47
N GLU A 219 -20.51 0.75 -3.11
CA GLU A 219 -21.31 -0.16 -3.96
C GLU A 219 -21.71 0.45 -5.32
N GLU A 220 -21.56 1.75 -5.50
CA GLU A 220 -21.85 2.44 -6.76
C GLU A 220 -20.69 2.34 -7.78
N TYR A 221 -19.49 1.91 -7.34
CA TYR A 221 -18.24 1.81 -8.11
C TYR A 221 -17.77 0.36 -8.25
#